data_1b820dd1493923e32692ebeb77375be8
#
_entry.id   1b820dd1493923e32692ebeb77375be8
#
_cell.length_a   1.000
_cell.length_b   1.000
_cell.length_c   1.000
_cell.angle_alpha   90.00
_cell.angle_beta   90.00
_cell.angle_gamma   90.00
#
_symmetry.space_group_name_H-M   'P 1'
#
loop_
_entity.id
_entity.type
_entity.pdbx_description
1 polymer ?
#
loop_
_entity_poly.entity_id
_entity_poly.type
_entity_poly.pdbx_seq_one_letter_code
_entity_poly.pdbx_strand_id
1 'polypeptide(L)'
;IRFAGCNLRCTYCDTSYALCSSDASIFLTKEELLTKIASYPWKRITFTGGEPLLQPLQELCEELDRAGYEMNVETNGAVPLLSQRPKNLFYTMDYKCSDSGVKSHMRLENFKELTSKDVLKFVVSSQRDLDDMQMIIKKYFTTEKPAFYVSPVWGKITPAALVDYVKEKELSEVCVQVQLHKIIWS
;
A
#
# COMPACT_ATOMS: atom_id res chain seq x y z
N ILE A 1 -3.75 5.86 10.81
CA ILE A 1 -4.55 4.87 11.54
C ILE A 1 -4.07 3.51 11.11
N ARG A 2 -3.62 2.69 12.07
CA ARG A 2 -3.16 1.32 11.82
C ARG A 2 -4.19 0.32 12.36
N PHE A 3 -4.75 -0.48 11.48
CA PHE A 3 -5.68 -1.55 11.83
C PHE A 3 -4.95 -2.86 12.12
N ALA A 4 -5.52 -3.70 12.98
CA ALA A 4 -5.08 -5.06 13.20
C ALA A 4 -5.91 -6.04 12.35
N GLY A 5 -5.27 -7.14 11.97
CA GLY A 5 -5.80 -8.17 11.07
C GLY A 5 -5.30 -8.03 9.64
N CYS A 6 -4.77 -9.11 9.09
CA CYS A 6 -4.31 -9.21 7.70
C CYS A 6 -4.68 -10.56 7.11
N ASN A 7 -5.08 -10.57 5.85
CA ASN A 7 -5.38 -11.79 5.08
C ASN A 7 -4.13 -12.46 4.49
N LEU A 8 -2.97 -11.80 4.54
CA LEU A 8 -1.71 -12.31 4.00
C LEU A 8 -0.69 -12.64 5.09
N ARG A 9 0.32 -13.46 4.74
CA ARG A 9 1.49 -13.80 5.57
C ARG A 9 2.76 -13.70 4.73
N CYS A 10 3.17 -12.45 4.45
CA CYS A 10 4.34 -12.18 3.63
C CYS A 10 5.63 -12.57 4.35
N THR A 11 6.60 -13.15 3.62
CA THR A 11 7.88 -13.59 4.16
C THR A 11 8.71 -12.49 4.81
N TYR A 12 8.56 -11.26 4.32
CA TYR A 12 9.29 -10.06 4.77
C TYR A 12 8.39 -9.01 5.43
N CYS A 13 7.28 -9.46 6.06
CA CYS A 13 6.37 -8.52 6.74
C CYS A 13 7.10 -7.79 7.88
N ASP A 14 7.15 -6.46 7.80
CA ASP A 14 7.74 -5.60 8.82
C ASP A 14 6.73 -5.14 9.90
N THR A 15 5.47 -5.53 9.75
CA THR A 15 4.34 -5.16 10.63
C THR A 15 3.69 -6.41 11.23
N SER A 16 4.49 -7.40 11.60
CA SER A 16 4.02 -8.70 12.12
C SER A 16 3.12 -8.57 13.36
N TYR A 17 3.27 -7.51 14.13
CA TYR A 17 2.46 -7.18 15.31
C TYR A 17 1.01 -6.74 14.99
N ALA A 18 0.64 -6.57 13.72
CA ALA A 18 -0.72 -6.22 13.30
C ALA A 18 -1.37 -7.32 12.43
N LEU A 19 -0.83 -8.53 12.42
CA LEU A 19 -1.34 -9.62 11.58
C LEU A 19 -2.64 -10.23 12.08
N CYS A 20 -2.86 -10.26 13.39
CA CYS A 20 -4.07 -10.83 13.99
C CYS A 20 -4.97 -9.70 14.54
N SER A 21 -6.28 -9.87 14.45
CA SER A 21 -7.23 -8.90 15.04
C SER A 21 -7.12 -8.86 16.57
N SER A 22 -6.68 -9.95 17.20
CA SER A 22 -6.36 -10.02 18.63
C SER A 22 -5.20 -9.13 19.06
N ASP A 23 -4.36 -8.70 18.10
CA ASP A 23 -3.20 -7.84 18.38
C ASP A 23 -3.61 -6.37 18.56
N ALA A 24 -4.88 -6.04 18.32
CA ALA A 24 -5.41 -4.69 18.51
C ALA A 24 -5.30 -4.27 19.97
N SER A 25 -4.64 -3.13 20.22
CA SER A 25 -4.53 -2.54 21.56
C SER A 25 -5.74 -1.69 21.94
N ILE A 26 -6.53 -1.25 20.95
CA ILE A 26 -7.70 -0.38 21.14
C ILE A 26 -8.80 -0.84 20.18
N PHE A 27 -10.02 -0.94 20.70
CA PHE A 27 -11.24 -1.15 19.91
C PHE A 27 -12.07 0.12 19.98
N LEU A 28 -12.45 0.66 18.83
CA LEU A 28 -13.24 1.89 18.71
C LEU A 28 -14.43 1.65 17.79
N THR A 29 -15.57 2.25 18.13
CA THR A 29 -16.67 2.43 17.18
C THR A 29 -16.27 3.43 16.10
N LYS A 30 -17.06 3.51 15.02
CA LYS A 30 -16.84 4.52 13.95
C LYS A 30 -16.89 5.94 14.52
N GLU A 31 -17.87 6.22 15.41
CA GLU A 31 -18.10 7.54 16.03
C GLU A 31 -16.94 7.94 16.96
N GLU A 32 -16.43 7.01 17.75
CA GLU A 32 -15.25 7.23 18.60
C GLU A 32 -14.00 7.51 17.75
N LEU A 33 -13.84 6.77 16.64
CA LEU A 33 -12.72 6.97 15.71
C LEU A 33 -12.81 8.34 15.03
N LEU A 34 -13.99 8.75 14.55
CA LEU A 34 -14.22 10.07 13.96
C LEU A 34 -13.92 11.19 14.97
N THR A 35 -14.38 11.03 16.22
CA THR A 35 -14.10 11.99 17.31
C THR A 35 -12.59 12.10 17.54
N LYS A 36 -11.89 10.97 17.59
CA LYS A 36 -10.43 10.94 17.75
C LYS A 36 -9.71 11.58 16.58
N ILE A 37 -10.12 11.31 15.35
CA ILE A 37 -9.56 11.96 14.14
C ILE A 37 -9.73 13.48 14.22
N ALA A 38 -10.94 13.96 14.58
CA ALA A 38 -11.26 15.38 14.67
C ALA A 38 -10.45 16.13 15.75
N SER A 39 -9.89 15.42 16.73
CA SER A 39 -9.04 16.01 17.77
C SER A 39 -7.63 16.42 17.25
N TYR A 40 -7.24 15.96 16.07
CA TYR A 40 -5.98 16.33 15.44
C TYR A 40 -6.18 17.50 14.46
N PRO A 41 -5.21 18.42 14.34
CA PRO A 41 -5.34 19.58 13.44
C PRO A 41 -5.13 19.25 11.95
N TRP A 42 -4.79 18.00 11.63
CA TRP A 42 -4.43 17.56 10.29
C TRP A 42 -5.63 17.08 9.49
N LYS A 43 -5.69 17.41 8.23
CA LYS A 43 -6.73 16.97 7.28
C LYS A 43 -6.24 15.86 6.33
N ARG A 44 -5.13 15.20 6.66
CA ARG A 44 -4.58 14.07 5.92
C ARG A 44 -4.56 12.83 6.79
N ILE A 45 -5.08 11.72 6.26
CA ILE A 45 -5.18 10.45 6.95
C ILE A 45 -4.58 9.36 6.07
N THR A 46 -3.76 8.50 6.69
CA THR A 46 -3.38 7.22 6.09
C THR A 46 -4.01 6.08 6.87
N PHE A 47 -4.81 5.27 6.17
CA PHE A 47 -5.29 3.99 6.66
C PHE A 47 -4.31 2.90 6.26
N THR A 48 -3.80 2.17 7.21
CA THR A 48 -2.78 1.12 7.04
C THR A 48 -2.98 0.03 8.10
N GLY A 49 -2.01 -0.83 8.31
CA GLY A 49 -2.04 -1.80 9.39
C GLY A 49 -1.63 -3.19 8.96
N GLY A 50 -2.44 -4.19 9.24
CA GLY A 50 -2.46 -5.47 8.56
C GLY A 50 -3.00 -5.25 7.15
N GLU A 51 -4.33 -5.38 6.96
CA GLU A 51 -5.01 -4.97 5.72
C GLU A 51 -6.21 -4.08 6.06
N PRO A 52 -6.16 -2.77 5.77
CA PRO A 52 -7.22 -1.85 6.16
C PRO A 52 -8.57 -2.16 5.47
N LEU A 53 -8.57 -2.69 4.25
CA LEU A 53 -9.81 -2.99 3.52
C LEU A 53 -10.55 -4.23 4.05
N LEU A 54 -10.04 -4.92 5.06
CA LEU A 54 -10.81 -5.90 5.84
C LEU A 54 -11.77 -5.23 6.84
N GLN A 55 -11.60 -3.94 7.09
CA GLN A 55 -12.49 -3.15 7.95
C GLN A 55 -13.63 -2.54 7.12
N PRO A 56 -14.78 -2.23 7.73
CA PRO A 56 -15.91 -1.58 7.06
C PRO A 56 -15.63 -0.09 6.80
N LEU A 57 -14.67 0.22 5.92
CA LEU A 57 -14.17 1.58 5.70
C LEU A 57 -15.09 2.44 4.82
N GLN A 58 -16.06 1.88 4.09
CA GLN A 58 -16.84 2.64 3.09
C GLN A 58 -17.50 3.88 3.72
N GLU A 59 -18.35 3.68 4.74
CA GLU A 59 -19.06 4.78 5.39
C GLU A 59 -18.11 5.77 6.09
N LEU A 60 -17.07 5.26 6.75
CA LEU A 60 -16.06 6.11 7.41
C LEU A 60 -15.37 7.03 6.40
N CYS A 61 -14.96 6.50 5.25
CA CYS A 61 -14.29 7.27 4.21
C CYS A 61 -15.24 8.30 3.57
N GLU A 62 -16.52 7.98 3.38
CA GLU A 62 -17.53 8.90 2.88
C GLU A 62 -17.77 10.09 3.85
N GLU A 63 -17.82 9.81 5.15
CA GLU A 63 -17.97 10.86 6.16
C GLU A 63 -16.75 11.78 6.23
N LEU A 64 -15.55 11.20 6.17
CA LEU A 64 -14.30 11.95 6.15
C LEU A 64 -14.13 12.79 4.87
N ASP A 65 -14.54 12.26 3.73
CA ASP A 65 -14.54 13.00 2.45
C ASP A 65 -15.44 14.24 2.53
N ARG A 66 -16.67 14.07 3.07
CA ARG A 66 -17.60 15.18 3.32
C ARG A 66 -17.05 16.22 4.30
N ALA A 67 -16.21 15.80 5.26
CA ALA A 67 -15.54 16.67 6.21
C ALA A 67 -14.21 17.26 5.65
N GLY A 68 -13.89 17.03 4.38
CA GLY A 68 -12.75 17.61 3.68
C GLY A 68 -11.39 16.98 4.03
N TYR A 69 -11.37 15.71 4.45
CA TYR A 69 -10.12 14.98 4.65
C TYR A 69 -9.60 14.40 3.34
N GLU A 70 -8.29 14.46 3.15
CA GLU A 70 -7.56 13.71 2.13
C GLU A 70 -7.14 12.35 2.73
N MET A 71 -7.44 11.27 2.04
CA MET A 71 -7.25 9.91 2.57
C MET A 71 -6.37 9.08 1.66
N ASN A 72 -5.35 8.45 2.24
CA ASN A 72 -4.55 7.40 1.61
C ASN A 72 -4.93 6.04 2.22
N VAL A 73 -5.23 5.06 1.39
CA VAL A 73 -5.41 3.66 1.84
C VAL A 73 -4.21 2.85 1.35
N GLU A 74 -3.35 2.45 2.28
CA GLU A 74 -2.23 1.53 2.03
C GLU A 74 -2.74 0.10 2.11
N THR A 75 -3.00 -0.51 0.96
CA THR A 75 -3.56 -1.88 0.85
C THR A 75 -2.56 -2.86 0.24
N ASN A 76 -2.65 -4.12 0.63
CA ASN A 76 -1.87 -5.20 0.05
C ASN A 76 -2.40 -5.67 -1.33
N GLY A 77 -3.53 -5.14 -1.80
CA GLY A 77 -4.10 -5.42 -3.12
C GLY A 77 -4.73 -6.81 -3.30
N ALA A 78 -4.84 -7.62 -2.25
CA ALA A 78 -5.42 -8.97 -2.30
C ALA A 78 -6.91 -9.02 -1.95
N VAL A 79 -7.51 -7.87 -1.65
CA VAL A 79 -8.96 -7.72 -1.39
C VAL A 79 -9.55 -6.69 -2.36
N PRO A 80 -10.87 -6.68 -2.60
CA PRO A 80 -11.51 -5.65 -3.42
C PRO A 80 -11.26 -4.25 -2.85
N LEU A 81 -11.11 -3.25 -3.73
CA LEU A 81 -11.15 -1.85 -3.34
C LEU A 81 -12.56 -1.43 -2.90
N LEU A 82 -12.71 -0.22 -2.35
CA LEU A 82 -14.02 0.30 -1.97
C LEU A 82 -14.97 0.36 -3.18
N SER A 83 -16.21 -0.05 -2.99
CA SER A 83 -17.22 -0.11 -4.06
C SER A 83 -17.61 1.27 -4.59
N GLN A 84 -17.54 2.29 -3.75
CA GLN A 84 -17.71 3.69 -4.10
C GLN A 84 -16.51 4.48 -3.58
N ARG A 85 -15.68 4.94 -4.51
CA ARG A 85 -14.48 5.67 -4.17
C ARG A 85 -14.77 7.12 -3.81
N PRO A 86 -14.52 7.59 -2.57
CA PRO A 86 -14.60 9.00 -2.22
C PRO A 86 -13.67 9.87 -3.08
N LYS A 87 -14.05 11.12 -3.32
CA LYS A 87 -13.32 12.03 -4.21
C LYS A 87 -11.88 12.31 -3.75
N ASN A 88 -11.70 12.48 -2.44
CA ASN A 88 -10.40 12.81 -1.82
C ASN A 88 -9.67 11.58 -1.29
N LEU A 89 -9.98 10.40 -1.84
CA LEU A 89 -9.29 9.16 -1.50
C LEU A 89 -8.41 8.69 -2.65
N PHE A 90 -7.20 8.27 -2.31
CA PHE A 90 -6.30 7.56 -3.22
C PHE A 90 -5.75 6.30 -2.56
N TYR A 91 -5.30 5.37 -3.38
CA TYR A 91 -4.70 4.11 -2.93
C TYR A 91 -3.18 4.14 -3.10
N THR A 92 -2.49 3.59 -2.11
CA THR A 92 -1.13 3.08 -2.26
C THR A 92 -1.23 1.56 -2.19
N MET A 93 -1.29 0.91 -3.36
CA MET A 93 -1.43 -0.54 -3.45
C MET A 93 -0.04 -1.18 -3.51
N ASP A 94 0.27 -2.05 -2.57
CA ASP A 94 1.53 -2.78 -2.49
C ASP A 94 1.38 -4.13 -3.21
N TYR A 95 1.84 -4.21 -4.47
CA TYR A 95 1.85 -5.46 -5.22
C TYR A 95 2.91 -6.42 -4.65
N LYS A 96 2.46 -7.59 -4.23
CA LYS A 96 3.32 -8.62 -3.64
C LYS A 96 3.96 -9.48 -4.73
N CYS A 97 5.26 -9.25 -4.96
CA CYS A 97 6.07 -10.01 -5.91
C CYS A 97 6.34 -11.46 -5.43
N SER A 98 7.06 -12.23 -6.24
CA SER A 98 7.26 -13.67 -6.03
C SER A 98 7.85 -14.02 -4.68
N ASP A 99 8.87 -13.30 -4.23
CA ASP A 99 9.59 -13.62 -2.99
C ASP A 99 8.80 -13.25 -1.72
N SER A 100 7.69 -12.53 -1.87
CA SER A 100 6.73 -12.32 -0.77
C SER A 100 6.09 -13.61 -0.28
N GLY A 101 6.08 -14.66 -1.09
CA GLY A 101 5.40 -15.94 -0.83
C GLY A 101 3.88 -15.88 -1.01
N VAL A 102 3.31 -14.72 -1.36
CA VAL A 102 1.85 -14.52 -1.43
C VAL A 102 1.36 -13.91 -2.76
N LYS A 103 2.21 -13.89 -3.79
CA LYS A 103 1.90 -13.35 -5.13
C LYS A 103 0.60 -13.91 -5.73
N SER A 104 0.31 -15.19 -5.50
CA SER A 104 -0.90 -15.84 -6.02
C SER A 104 -2.21 -15.29 -5.45
N HIS A 105 -2.15 -14.55 -4.35
CA HIS A 105 -3.32 -13.92 -3.72
C HIS A 105 -3.64 -12.52 -4.30
N MET A 106 -2.79 -11.99 -5.17
CA MET A 106 -2.99 -10.66 -5.74
C MET A 106 -4.22 -10.61 -6.63
N ARG A 107 -5.09 -9.63 -6.34
CA ARG A 107 -6.31 -9.39 -7.10
C ARG A 107 -6.04 -8.43 -8.26
N LEU A 108 -5.75 -8.97 -9.44
CA LEU A 108 -5.35 -8.19 -10.62
C LEU A 108 -6.49 -7.31 -11.17
N GLU A 109 -7.75 -7.63 -10.85
CA GLU A 109 -8.92 -6.82 -11.19
C GLU A 109 -8.82 -5.41 -10.60
N ASN A 110 -8.19 -5.26 -9.43
CA ASN A 110 -7.96 -3.97 -8.79
C ASN A 110 -7.15 -3.00 -9.66
N PHE A 111 -6.34 -3.50 -10.58
CA PHE A 111 -5.55 -2.63 -11.47
C PHE A 111 -6.42 -1.74 -12.37
N LYS A 112 -7.63 -2.20 -12.70
CA LYS A 112 -8.60 -1.43 -13.50
C LYS A 112 -9.20 -0.25 -12.74
N GLU A 113 -9.13 -0.30 -11.42
CA GLU A 113 -9.65 0.74 -10.52
C GLU A 113 -8.60 1.81 -10.18
N LEU A 114 -7.30 1.54 -10.49
CA LEU A 114 -6.22 2.49 -10.23
C LEU A 114 -6.21 3.58 -11.30
N THR A 115 -5.98 4.81 -10.85
CA THR A 115 -5.92 6.02 -11.66
C THR A 115 -4.58 6.74 -11.47
N SER A 116 -4.37 7.84 -12.16
CA SER A 116 -3.18 8.70 -11.99
C SER A 116 -3.05 9.34 -10.59
N LYS A 117 -4.08 9.26 -9.74
CA LYS A 117 -4.01 9.70 -8.35
C LYS A 117 -3.39 8.67 -7.42
N ASP A 118 -3.31 7.42 -7.87
CA ASP A 118 -2.90 6.29 -7.05
C ASP A 118 -1.42 5.98 -7.19
N VAL A 119 -0.95 5.13 -6.30
CA VAL A 119 0.40 4.57 -6.32
C VAL A 119 0.31 3.05 -6.39
N LEU A 120 1.03 2.44 -7.33
CA LEU A 120 1.34 1.02 -7.30
C LEU A 120 2.78 0.86 -6.83
N LYS A 121 2.92 0.26 -5.66
CA LYS A 121 4.19 0.07 -4.98
C LYS A 121 4.65 -1.38 -5.07
N PHE A 122 5.94 -1.58 -5.25
CA PHE A 122 6.62 -2.87 -5.25
C PHE A 122 7.69 -2.88 -4.16
N VAL A 123 7.59 -3.80 -3.21
CA VAL A 123 8.62 -4.05 -2.21
C VAL A 123 9.37 -5.31 -2.63
N VAL A 124 10.63 -5.15 -3.02
CA VAL A 124 11.41 -6.17 -3.74
C VAL A 124 12.60 -6.64 -2.93
N SER A 125 12.91 -7.94 -3.00
CA SER A 125 14.00 -8.58 -2.27
C SER A 125 15.09 -9.15 -3.17
N SER A 126 14.82 -9.28 -4.46
CA SER A 126 15.72 -9.94 -5.42
C SER A 126 15.52 -9.43 -6.85
N GLN A 127 16.39 -9.90 -7.76
CA GLN A 127 16.24 -9.70 -9.20
C GLN A 127 14.89 -10.24 -9.72
N ARG A 128 14.44 -11.38 -9.21
CA ARG A 128 13.16 -12.00 -9.61
C ARG A 128 11.97 -11.08 -9.31
N ASP A 129 11.97 -10.39 -8.17
CA ASP A 129 10.93 -9.43 -7.82
C ASP A 129 10.97 -8.19 -8.72
N LEU A 130 12.17 -7.73 -9.12
CA LEU A 130 12.33 -6.63 -10.08
C LEU A 130 11.79 -7.01 -11.48
N ASP A 131 12.04 -8.24 -11.93
CA ASP A 131 11.51 -8.75 -13.19
C ASP A 131 9.98 -8.87 -13.14
N ASP A 132 9.42 -9.30 -11.99
CA ASP A 132 7.97 -9.29 -11.74
C ASP A 132 7.39 -7.88 -11.86
N MET A 133 8.00 -6.89 -11.20
CA MET A 133 7.60 -5.49 -11.29
C MET A 133 7.56 -5.02 -12.75
N GLN A 134 8.65 -5.21 -13.50
CA GLN A 134 8.73 -4.80 -14.89
C GLN A 134 7.64 -5.48 -15.76
N MET A 135 7.42 -6.77 -15.55
CA MET A 135 6.40 -7.54 -16.25
C MET A 135 5.00 -7.00 -15.97
N ILE A 136 4.68 -6.71 -14.69
CA ILE A 136 3.37 -6.16 -14.30
C ILE A 136 3.14 -4.79 -14.92
N ILE A 137 4.12 -3.89 -14.83
CA ILE A 137 4.01 -2.54 -15.41
C ILE A 137 3.75 -2.63 -16.92
N LYS A 138 4.57 -3.37 -17.66
CA LYS A 138 4.46 -3.50 -19.12
C LYS A 138 3.15 -4.17 -19.56
N LYS A 139 2.65 -5.13 -18.80
CA LYS A 139 1.47 -5.92 -19.19
C LYS A 139 0.16 -5.20 -18.91
N TYR A 140 0.05 -4.46 -17.82
CA TYR A 140 -1.23 -3.97 -17.32
C TYR A 140 -1.40 -2.44 -17.42
N PHE A 141 -0.31 -1.67 -17.58
CA PHE A 141 -0.36 -0.21 -17.53
C PHE A 141 0.24 0.44 -18.79
N THR A 142 -0.47 0.32 -19.91
CA THR A 142 -0.04 0.87 -21.21
C THR A 142 -0.56 2.28 -21.49
N THR A 143 -1.64 2.70 -20.85
CA THR A 143 -2.31 3.98 -21.08
C THR A 143 -2.38 4.82 -19.79
N GLU A 144 -3.54 4.89 -19.16
CA GLU A 144 -3.68 5.55 -17.86
C GLU A 144 -3.02 4.68 -16.77
N LYS A 145 -2.14 5.29 -15.97
CA LYS A 145 -1.32 4.56 -15.01
C LYS A 145 -1.15 5.33 -13.71
N PRO A 146 -1.10 4.60 -12.58
CA PRO A 146 -0.70 5.16 -11.29
C PRO A 146 0.78 5.54 -11.30
N ALA A 147 1.23 6.25 -10.27
CA ALA A 147 2.66 6.36 -10.02
C ALA A 147 3.24 5.01 -9.58
N PHE A 148 4.40 4.64 -10.11
CA PHE A 148 5.09 3.39 -9.74
C PHE A 148 6.21 3.68 -8.76
N TYR A 149 6.19 2.97 -7.61
CA TYR A 149 7.24 3.06 -6.61
C TYR A 149 7.88 1.70 -6.37
N VAL A 150 9.21 1.66 -6.28
CA VAL A 150 9.96 0.48 -5.89
C VAL A 150 10.76 0.74 -4.62
N SER A 151 10.67 -0.16 -3.66
CA SER A 151 11.40 -0.10 -2.38
C SER A 151 12.13 -1.40 -2.12
N PRO A 152 13.35 -1.37 -1.54
CA PRO A 152 14.06 -2.59 -1.18
C PRO A 152 13.47 -3.20 0.10
N VAL A 153 13.40 -4.54 0.17
CA VAL A 153 13.31 -5.25 1.44
C VAL A 153 14.63 -5.02 2.17
N TRP A 154 14.55 -4.49 3.39
CA TRP A 154 15.72 -4.14 4.19
C TRP A 154 16.66 -5.34 4.38
N GLY A 155 17.95 -5.14 4.06
CA GLY A 155 18.98 -6.17 4.20
C GLY A 155 18.98 -7.28 3.14
N LYS A 156 18.07 -7.22 2.12
CA LYS A 156 18.02 -8.21 1.03
C LYS A 156 18.58 -7.67 -0.28
N ILE A 157 18.17 -6.50 -0.70
CA ILE A 157 18.66 -5.82 -1.89
C ILE A 157 19.00 -4.38 -1.53
N THR A 158 20.07 -3.82 -2.11
CA THR A 158 20.48 -2.45 -1.80
C THR A 158 19.68 -1.41 -2.59
N PRO A 159 19.46 -0.20 -2.06
CA PRO A 159 18.87 0.89 -2.84
C PRO A 159 19.65 1.20 -4.12
N ALA A 160 20.99 1.08 -4.10
CA ALA A 160 21.84 1.28 -5.28
C ALA A 160 21.49 0.28 -6.39
N ALA A 161 21.34 -1.02 -6.06
CA ALA A 161 20.95 -2.04 -7.02
C ALA A 161 19.59 -1.76 -7.68
N LEU A 162 18.62 -1.16 -6.94
CA LEU A 162 17.35 -0.72 -7.51
C LEU A 162 17.55 0.41 -8.54
N VAL A 163 18.37 1.41 -8.18
CA VAL A 163 18.67 2.54 -9.06
C VAL A 163 19.36 2.05 -10.34
N ASP A 164 20.33 1.14 -10.20
CA ASP A 164 21.05 0.57 -11.35
C ASP A 164 20.10 -0.22 -12.27
N TYR A 165 19.21 -1.05 -11.70
CA TYR A 165 18.21 -1.78 -12.45
C TYR A 165 17.23 -0.84 -13.20
N VAL A 166 16.70 0.17 -12.52
CA VAL A 166 15.78 1.15 -13.13
C VAL A 166 16.43 1.87 -14.31
N LYS A 167 17.73 2.25 -14.19
CA LYS A 167 18.51 2.87 -15.24
C LYS A 167 18.80 1.89 -16.41
N GLU A 168 19.25 0.69 -16.09
CA GLU A 168 19.57 -0.34 -17.11
C GLU A 168 18.36 -0.73 -17.95
N LYS A 169 17.18 -0.82 -17.30
CA LYS A 169 15.92 -1.19 -17.97
C LYS A 169 15.14 0.02 -18.53
N GLU A 170 15.70 1.23 -18.42
CA GLU A 170 15.11 2.48 -18.91
C GLU A 170 13.67 2.72 -18.37
N LEU A 171 13.44 2.37 -17.09
CA LEU A 171 12.13 2.49 -16.43
C LEU A 171 11.92 3.92 -15.87
N SER A 172 11.87 4.91 -16.76
CA SER A 172 11.81 6.33 -16.39
C SER A 172 10.58 6.72 -15.56
N GLU A 173 9.51 5.91 -15.60
CA GLU A 173 8.29 6.10 -14.82
C GLU A 173 8.34 5.52 -13.40
N VAL A 174 9.40 4.80 -13.04
CA VAL A 174 9.52 4.14 -11.72
C VAL A 174 10.34 5.00 -10.76
N CYS A 175 9.75 5.36 -9.64
CA CYS A 175 10.41 6.08 -8.55
C CYS A 175 11.02 5.10 -7.55
N VAL A 176 12.32 5.22 -7.29
CA VAL A 176 12.99 4.46 -6.22
C VAL A 176 12.73 5.15 -4.89
N GLN A 177 12.13 4.42 -3.93
CA GLN A 177 11.80 4.91 -2.61
C GLN A 177 12.53 4.08 -1.54
N VAL A 178 13.23 4.73 -0.61
CA VAL A 178 13.83 4.06 0.54
C VAL A 178 12.85 3.98 1.71
N GLN A 179 13.01 2.97 2.56
CA GLN A 179 12.24 2.81 3.79
C GLN A 179 12.81 3.73 4.87
N LEU A 180 12.35 4.99 4.93
CA LEU A 180 12.89 6.01 5.83
C LEU A 180 12.85 5.59 7.30
N HIS A 181 11.83 4.87 7.75
CA HIS A 181 11.72 4.38 9.12
C HIS A 181 12.87 3.42 9.51
N LYS A 182 13.44 2.68 8.55
CA LYS A 182 14.60 1.82 8.78
C LYS A 182 15.91 2.62 8.88
N ILE A 183 15.92 3.85 8.38
CA ILE A 183 17.08 4.74 8.44
C ILE A 183 17.02 5.59 9.72
N ILE A 184 15.81 6.05 10.09
CA ILE A 184 15.61 6.98 11.20
C ILE A 184 15.62 6.26 12.55
N TRP A 185 15.06 5.04 12.60
CA TRP A 185 14.89 4.25 13.84
C TRP A 185 15.54 2.86 13.73
N SER A 186 16.74 2.80 13.16
CA SER A 186 17.55 1.58 13.04
C SER A 186 18.29 1.23 14.35
#